data_75b19de9d463b4596c92851b128ca508
#
_entry.id   75b19de9d463b4596c92851b128ca508
#
_cell.length_a   1.000
_cell.length_b   1.000
_cell.length_c   1.000
_cell.angle_alpha   90.00
_cell.angle_beta   90.00
_cell.angle_gamma   90.00
#
_symmetry.space_group_name_H-M   'P 1'
#
loop_
_entity.id
_entity.type
_entity.pdbx_description
1 polymer ?
#
loop_
_entity_poly.entity_id
_entity_poly.type
_entity_poly.pdbx_seq_one_letter_code
_entity_poly.pdbx_strand_id
1 'polypeptide(L)'
;MSRHLPTVAVVGADRRVGRALVAYLSSNGSATAQVIGPYTYHAGQEKLRDAEAVLCDLDGCDLAAALRLVQRVAATHIPVLAISASAAVRTQALARGAAASADKSAAALEALVRQLADACSSNQDDPAD
;
A
#
# COMPACT_ATOMS: atom_id res chain seq x y z
N MET A 1 -1.15 14.52 -23.73
CA MET A 1 -1.82 13.37 -23.14
C MET A 1 -1.49 13.28 -21.67
N SER A 2 -2.47 13.41 -20.82
CA SER A 2 -2.23 13.38 -19.40
C SER A 2 -1.99 11.93 -18.94
N ARG A 3 -0.95 11.75 -18.16
CA ARG A 3 -0.65 10.44 -17.61
C ARG A 3 -1.41 10.29 -16.29
N HIS A 4 -2.21 9.26 -16.20
CA HIS A 4 -2.89 8.96 -14.96
C HIS A 4 -1.90 8.35 -13.98
N LEU A 5 -1.81 8.94 -12.77
CA LEU A 5 -0.99 8.39 -11.71
C LEU A 5 -1.87 7.53 -10.80
N PRO A 6 -1.46 6.31 -10.51
CA PRO A 6 -2.23 5.46 -9.60
C PRO A 6 -2.26 6.07 -8.21
N THR A 7 -3.40 5.95 -7.54
CA THR A 7 -3.59 6.44 -6.19
C THR A 7 -3.26 5.33 -5.19
N VAL A 8 -2.31 5.61 -4.31
CA VAL A 8 -1.87 4.68 -3.27
C VAL A 8 -2.28 5.22 -1.92
N ALA A 9 -3.07 4.47 -1.18
CA ALA A 9 -3.46 4.84 0.18
C ALA A 9 -2.50 4.22 1.19
N VAL A 10 -2.00 5.02 2.11
CA VAL A 10 -1.12 4.54 3.18
C VAL A 10 -1.94 4.32 4.44
N VAL A 11 -1.84 3.13 5.01
CA VAL A 11 -2.54 2.75 6.24
C VAL A 11 -1.52 2.32 7.29
N GLY A 12 -1.68 2.82 8.52
CA GLY A 12 -0.80 2.46 9.62
C GLY A 12 -1.44 2.77 10.96
N ALA A 13 -0.82 2.31 12.03
CA ALA A 13 -1.31 2.52 13.38
C ALA A 13 -0.92 3.88 13.93
N ASP A 14 0.25 4.37 13.56
CA ASP A 14 0.81 5.60 14.10
C ASP A 14 0.78 6.69 13.04
N ARG A 15 0.10 7.79 13.38
CA ARG A 15 -0.03 8.93 12.46
C ARG A 15 1.32 9.55 12.11
N ARG A 16 2.26 9.58 13.05
CA ARG A 16 3.58 10.16 12.79
C ARG A 16 4.33 9.35 11.75
N VAL A 17 4.34 8.03 11.92
CA VAL A 17 4.99 7.14 10.98
C VAL A 17 4.27 7.21 9.64
N GLY A 18 2.95 7.22 9.67
CA GLY A 18 2.14 7.32 8.46
C GLY A 18 2.41 8.60 7.69
N ARG A 19 2.49 9.74 8.38
CA ARG A 19 2.79 11.02 7.72
C ARG A 19 4.19 11.02 7.13
N ALA A 20 5.16 10.48 7.86
CA ALA A 20 6.53 10.39 7.36
C ALA A 20 6.59 9.52 6.13
N LEU A 21 5.86 8.42 6.13
CA LEU A 21 5.81 7.50 4.99
C LEU A 21 5.15 8.16 3.78
N VAL A 22 4.02 8.86 3.99
CA VAL A 22 3.36 9.61 2.92
C VAL A 22 4.32 10.65 2.34
N ALA A 23 5.00 11.41 3.19
CA ALA A 23 5.93 12.43 2.75
C ALA A 23 7.10 11.83 1.97
N TYR A 24 7.65 10.73 2.46
CA TYR A 24 8.75 10.05 1.79
C TYR A 24 8.33 9.55 0.40
N LEU A 25 7.20 8.88 0.33
CA LEU A 25 6.72 8.32 -0.93
C LEU A 25 6.31 9.40 -1.91
N SER A 26 5.72 10.50 -1.42
CA SER A 26 5.35 11.62 -2.28
C SER A 26 6.58 12.29 -2.88
N SER A 27 7.66 12.41 -2.10
CA SER A 27 8.89 13.02 -2.59
C SER A 27 9.64 12.12 -3.57
N ASN A 28 9.66 10.81 -3.32
CA ASN A 28 10.47 9.89 -4.10
C ASN A 28 9.66 9.16 -5.17
N GLY A 29 8.35 9.12 -5.04
CA GLY A 29 7.48 8.45 -5.99
C GLY A 29 6.49 9.36 -6.70
N SER A 30 6.65 10.68 -6.59
CA SER A 30 5.66 11.63 -7.11
C SER A 30 5.45 11.53 -8.61
N ALA A 31 6.43 11.00 -9.35
CA ALA A 31 6.30 10.83 -10.78
C ALA A 31 5.59 9.52 -11.14
N THR A 32 5.37 8.63 -10.18
CA THR A 32 4.84 7.30 -10.44
C THR A 32 3.54 7.00 -9.71
N ALA A 33 3.21 7.76 -8.66
CA ALA A 33 2.00 7.50 -7.88
C ALA A 33 1.55 8.75 -7.14
N GLN A 34 0.25 8.84 -6.91
CA GLN A 34 -0.34 9.84 -6.04
C GLN A 34 -0.61 9.18 -4.70
N VAL A 35 0.03 9.67 -3.64
CA VAL A 35 -0.05 9.05 -2.31
C VAL A 35 -1.04 9.82 -1.45
N ILE A 36 -1.96 9.11 -0.85
CA ILE A 36 -2.97 9.69 0.04
C ILE A 36 -2.93 9.02 1.42
N GLY A 37 -3.45 9.69 2.39
CA GLY A 37 -3.45 9.22 3.78
C GLY A 37 -2.62 10.15 4.65
N PRO A 38 -2.18 9.70 5.82
CA PRO A 38 -2.31 8.33 6.33
C PRO A 38 -3.70 8.01 6.88
N TYR A 39 -4.11 6.77 6.73
CA TYR A 39 -5.33 6.25 7.36
C TYR A 39 -4.96 5.25 8.46
N THR A 40 -5.88 5.03 9.39
CA THR A 40 -5.68 4.02 10.44
C THR A 40 -6.41 2.74 10.05
N TYR A 41 -6.13 1.66 10.78
CA TYR A 41 -6.80 0.37 10.53
C TYR A 41 -8.28 0.39 10.87
N HIS A 42 -8.74 1.45 11.54
CA HIS A 42 -10.15 1.63 11.86
C HIS A 42 -10.87 2.50 10.83
N ALA A 43 -10.17 2.99 9.82
CA ALA A 43 -10.80 3.73 8.74
C ALA A 43 -11.78 2.82 8.00
N GLY A 44 -12.91 3.37 7.61
CA GLY A 44 -13.88 2.60 6.84
C GLY A 44 -13.33 2.22 5.47
N GLN A 45 -13.77 1.08 4.97
CA GLN A 45 -13.33 0.63 3.65
C GLN A 45 -13.68 1.62 2.55
N GLU A 46 -14.75 2.40 2.74
CA GLU A 46 -15.14 3.39 1.75
C GLU A 46 -14.06 4.43 1.51
N LYS A 47 -13.21 4.71 2.50
CA LYS A 47 -12.12 5.65 2.33
C LYS A 47 -10.99 5.09 1.46
N LEU A 48 -10.92 3.77 1.36
CA LEU A 48 -9.91 3.11 0.55
C LEU A 48 -10.44 2.70 -0.82
N ARG A 49 -11.74 2.91 -1.05
CA ARG A 49 -12.41 2.44 -2.26
C ARG A 49 -11.83 3.05 -3.54
N ASP A 50 -11.42 4.31 -3.45
CA ASP A 50 -10.88 5.01 -4.60
C ASP A 50 -9.39 4.81 -4.79
N ALA A 51 -8.74 4.10 -3.88
CA ALA A 51 -7.32 3.79 -4.01
C ALA A 51 -7.14 2.64 -5.02
N GLU A 52 -6.11 2.76 -5.82
CA GLU A 52 -5.75 1.71 -6.77
C GLU A 52 -4.82 0.69 -6.14
N ALA A 53 -4.22 1.06 -5.01
CA ALA A 53 -3.44 0.15 -4.19
C ALA A 53 -3.38 0.68 -2.76
N VAL A 54 -3.09 -0.20 -1.82
CA VAL A 54 -3.01 0.15 -0.40
C VAL A 54 -1.68 -0.34 0.16
N LEU A 55 -0.95 0.57 0.78
CA LEU A 55 0.30 0.26 1.47
C LEU A 55 0.01 0.19 2.97
N CYS A 56 0.21 -0.97 3.56
CA CYS A 56 -0.09 -1.23 4.97
C CYS A 56 1.18 -1.37 5.79
N ASP A 57 1.37 -0.47 6.77
CA ASP A 57 2.44 -0.61 7.76
C ASP A 57 1.89 -1.48 8.89
N LEU A 58 2.44 -2.67 9.05
CA LEU A 58 1.93 -3.65 10.01
C LEU A 58 2.59 -3.57 11.37
N ASP A 59 3.53 -2.65 11.57
CA ASP A 59 4.24 -2.52 12.83
C ASP A 59 3.53 -1.52 13.75
N GLY A 60 3.61 -1.77 15.05
CA GLY A 60 3.05 -0.85 16.05
C GLY A 60 1.54 -0.85 16.13
N CYS A 61 0.87 -1.86 15.63
CA CYS A 61 -0.59 -1.93 15.62
C CYS A 61 -1.05 -3.27 16.18
N ASP A 62 -2.37 -3.39 16.38
CA ASP A 62 -2.98 -4.69 16.63
C ASP A 62 -2.86 -5.52 15.36
N LEU A 63 -1.98 -6.49 15.38
CA LEU A 63 -1.69 -7.28 14.18
C LEU A 63 -2.93 -7.99 13.65
N ALA A 64 -3.77 -8.49 14.53
CA ALA A 64 -4.99 -9.17 14.08
C ALA A 64 -5.91 -8.23 13.31
N ALA A 65 -6.07 -6.99 13.80
CA ALA A 65 -6.88 -5.99 13.09
C ALA A 65 -6.26 -5.61 11.76
N ALA A 66 -4.94 -5.46 11.73
CA ALA A 66 -4.21 -5.10 10.51
C ALA A 66 -4.34 -6.20 9.46
N LEU A 67 -4.18 -7.46 9.86
CA LEU A 67 -4.31 -8.59 8.94
C LEU A 67 -5.73 -8.74 8.42
N ARG A 68 -6.73 -8.43 9.23
CA ARG A 68 -8.13 -8.44 8.78
C ARG A 68 -8.35 -7.37 7.71
N LEU A 69 -7.75 -6.19 7.88
CA LEU A 69 -7.86 -5.16 6.86
C LEU A 69 -7.21 -5.61 5.56
N VAL A 70 -6.00 -6.18 5.64
CA VAL A 70 -5.29 -6.71 4.47
C VAL A 70 -6.21 -7.68 3.72
N GLN A 71 -6.82 -8.60 4.43
CA GLN A 71 -7.67 -9.61 3.82
C GLN A 71 -8.90 -8.99 3.17
N ARG A 72 -9.54 -8.03 3.83
CA ARG A 72 -10.73 -7.37 3.28
C ARG A 72 -10.41 -6.56 2.03
N VAL A 73 -9.32 -5.81 2.05
CA VAL A 73 -8.93 -5.00 0.89
C VAL A 73 -8.52 -5.90 -0.27
N ALA A 74 -7.75 -6.95 0.01
CA ALA A 74 -7.34 -7.89 -1.03
C ALA A 74 -8.55 -8.55 -1.69
N ALA A 75 -9.61 -8.80 -0.93
CA ALA A 75 -10.83 -9.42 -1.46
C ALA A 75 -11.57 -8.50 -2.46
N THR A 76 -11.28 -7.22 -2.46
CA THR A 76 -11.87 -6.27 -3.42
C THR A 76 -11.02 -6.10 -4.67
N HIS A 77 -9.98 -6.92 -4.81
CA HIS A 77 -9.04 -6.89 -5.94
C HIS A 77 -8.15 -5.64 -5.97
N ILE A 78 -8.05 -4.92 -4.86
CA ILE A 78 -7.10 -3.83 -4.72
C ILE A 78 -5.79 -4.42 -4.21
N PRO A 79 -4.66 -4.24 -4.92
CA PRO A 79 -3.38 -4.76 -4.46
C PRO A 79 -3.00 -4.18 -3.10
N VAL A 80 -2.59 -5.05 -2.19
CA VAL A 80 -2.12 -4.64 -0.87
C VAL A 80 -0.63 -4.90 -0.79
N LEU A 81 0.11 -3.88 -0.40
CA LEU A 81 1.54 -3.97 -0.15
C LEU A 81 1.75 -3.89 1.35
N ALA A 82 2.36 -4.91 1.93
CA ALA A 82 2.55 -4.97 3.38
C ALA A 82 4.00 -4.68 3.73
N ILE A 83 4.22 -3.77 4.67
CA ILE A 83 5.56 -3.50 5.14
C ILE A 83 5.66 -3.79 6.64
N SER A 84 6.77 -4.39 7.02
CA SER A 84 7.07 -4.70 8.42
C SER A 84 8.55 -5.02 8.56
N ALA A 85 9.11 -4.68 9.71
CA ALA A 85 10.47 -5.08 10.05
C ALA A 85 10.55 -6.59 10.34
N SER A 86 9.41 -7.23 10.63
CA SER A 86 9.37 -8.66 10.96
C SER A 86 9.09 -9.52 9.74
N ALA A 87 9.99 -10.43 9.42
CA ALA A 87 9.79 -11.37 8.33
C ALA A 87 8.56 -12.26 8.58
N ALA A 88 8.33 -12.65 9.83
CA ALA A 88 7.18 -13.49 10.16
C ALA A 88 5.86 -12.75 9.89
N VAL A 89 5.80 -11.46 10.22
CA VAL A 89 4.62 -10.64 9.96
C VAL A 89 4.39 -10.50 8.45
N ARG A 90 5.46 -10.28 7.70
CA ARG A 90 5.35 -10.18 6.23
C ARG A 90 4.80 -11.48 5.63
N THR A 91 5.25 -12.62 6.13
CA THR A 91 4.75 -13.91 5.67
C THR A 91 3.26 -14.06 5.96
N GLN A 92 2.81 -13.63 7.14
CA GLN A 92 1.40 -13.69 7.50
C GLN A 92 0.56 -12.80 6.58
N ALA A 93 1.06 -11.62 6.24
CA ALA A 93 0.35 -10.72 5.34
C ALA A 93 0.17 -11.34 3.95
N LEU A 94 1.22 -11.97 3.43
CA LEU A 94 1.12 -12.66 2.14
C LEU A 94 0.09 -13.78 2.19
N ALA A 95 0.03 -14.50 3.30
CA ALA A 95 -0.95 -15.57 3.49
C ALA A 95 -2.39 -15.04 3.53
N ARG A 96 -2.57 -13.76 3.89
CA ARG A 96 -3.90 -13.12 3.93
C ARG A 96 -4.24 -12.41 2.63
N GLY A 97 -3.42 -12.50 1.61
CA GLY A 97 -3.73 -11.95 0.31
C GLY A 97 -2.95 -10.73 -0.13
N ALA A 98 -1.98 -10.28 0.66
CA ALA A 98 -1.12 -9.19 0.21
C ALA A 98 -0.40 -9.57 -1.08
N ALA A 99 -0.32 -8.65 -2.01
CA ALA A 99 0.30 -8.90 -3.30
C ALA A 99 1.82 -8.92 -3.21
N ALA A 100 2.38 -8.16 -2.26
CA ALA A 100 3.81 -8.11 -2.04
C ALA A 100 4.09 -7.63 -0.62
N SER A 101 5.31 -7.85 -0.15
CA SER A 101 5.74 -7.35 1.14
C SER A 101 7.18 -6.88 1.08
N ALA A 102 7.57 -6.02 2.01
CA ALA A 102 8.94 -5.52 2.09
C ALA A 102 9.26 -5.12 3.52
N ASP A 103 10.56 -5.06 3.83
CA ASP A 103 10.99 -4.47 5.08
C ASP A 103 10.90 -2.94 4.97
N LYS A 104 11.27 -2.23 6.04
CA LYS A 104 11.10 -0.78 6.09
C LYS A 104 12.35 -0.01 5.69
N SER A 105 13.28 -0.63 5.00
CA SER A 105 14.43 0.09 4.47
C SER A 105 14.02 0.98 3.29
N ALA A 106 14.78 2.05 3.08
CA ALA A 106 14.49 2.97 1.98
C ALA A 106 14.52 2.26 0.64
N ALA A 107 15.52 1.40 0.43
CA ALA A 107 15.64 0.68 -0.83
C ALA A 107 14.45 -0.25 -1.09
N ALA A 108 13.98 -0.95 -0.04
CA ALA A 108 12.85 -1.85 -0.17
C ALA A 108 11.55 -1.08 -0.45
N LEU A 109 11.36 0.07 0.21
CA LEU A 109 10.18 0.90 -0.03
C LEU A 109 10.16 1.46 -1.45
N GLU A 110 11.30 1.90 -1.95
CA GLU A 110 11.39 2.40 -3.33
C GLU A 110 11.08 1.30 -4.34
N ALA A 111 11.62 0.11 -4.12
CA ALA A 111 11.35 -1.02 -5.00
C ALA A 111 9.87 -1.38 -4.98
N LEU A 112 9.25 -1.32 -3.82
CA LEU A 112 7.83 -1.64 -3.66
C LEU A 112 6.94 -0.65 -4.41
N VAL A 113 7.23 0.64 -4.30
CA VAL A 113 6.48 1.68 -5.00
C VAL A 113 6.62 1.52 -6.51
N ARG A 114 7.84 1.22 -6.96
CA ARG A 114 8.08 1.00 -8.38
C ARG A 114 7.32 -0.21 -8.91
N GLN A 115 7.34 -1.30 -8.17
CA GLN A 115 6.60 -2.50 -8.51
C GLN A 115 5.10 -2.22 -8.59
N LEU A 116 4.60 -1.43 -7.67
CA LEU A 116 3.20 -1.03 -7.62
C LEU A 116 2.82 -0.20 -8.84
N ALA A 117 3.65 0.79 -9.17
CA ALA A 117 3.40 1.64 -10.32
C ALA A 117 3.36 0.81 -11.61
N ASP A 118 4.27 -0.15 -11.74
CA ASP A 118 4.29 -1.03 -12.90
C ASP A 118 3.02 -1.89 -12.98
N ALA A 119 2.56 -2.41 -11.86
CA ALA A 119 1.36 -3.23 -11.83
C ALA A 119 0.12 -2.41 -12.21
N CYS A 120 0.01 -1.19 -11.71
CA CYS A 120 -1.11 -0.30 -12.06
C CYS A 120 -1.05 0.12 -13.52
N SER A 121 0.14 0.40 -14.03
CA SER A 121 0.31 0.77 -15.44
C SER A 121 -0.09 -0.39 -16.35
N SER A 122 0.26 -1.62 -15.99
CA SER A 122 -0.13 -2.79 -16.76
C SER A 122 -1.65 -2.95 -16.83
N ASN A 123 -2.34 -2.67 -15.74
CA ASN A 123 -3.80 -2.73 -15.72
C ASN A 123 -4.43 -1.65 -16.56
N GLN A 124 -3.82 -0.47 -16.62
CA GLN A 124 -4.34 0.64 -17.38
C GLN A 124 -4.02 0.54 -18.87
N ASP A 125 -2.96 -0.15 -19.18
CA ASP A 125 -2.57 -0.38 -20.55
C ASP A 125 -3.30 -1.56 -21.17
N ASP A 126 -4.35 -2.00 -20.55
CA ASP A 126 -5.14 -3.08 -21.09
C ASP A 126 -5.60 -2.69 -22.48
N PRO A 127 -5.19 -3.42 -23.50
CA PRO A 127 -5.61 -3.13 -24.86
C PRO A 127 -7.05 -3.55 -25.09
N ALA A 128 -7.89 -3.10 -24.27
CA ALA A 128 -9.29 -3.49 -24.26
C ALA A 128 -10.02 -3.12 -25.54
N ASP A 129 -9.33 -2.69 -26.44
CA ASP A 129 -9.92 -2.38 -27.74
C ASP A 129 -10.23 -3.58 -28.59
#